data_e877ec6347bb54076d5fd648066243f2
#
_entry.id   e877ec6347bb54076d5fd648066243f2
#
_cell.length_a   1.000
_cell.length_b   1.000
_cell.length_c   1.000
_cell.angle_alpha   90.00
_cell.angle_beta   90.00
_cell.angle_gamma   90.00
#
_symmetry.space_group_name_H-M   'P 1'
#
loop_
_entity.id
_entity.type
_entity.pdbx_description
1 polymer ?
#
loop_
_entity_poly.entity_id
_entity_poly.type
_entity_poly.pdbx_seq_one_letter_code
_entity_poly.pdbx_strand_id
1 'polypeptide(L)'
;MLKTLLKVAAIVSVMFVGTVAKAADPIRIPVLNWSSQIVMANVMAQVFEEMGHTVELVPAESASRYEAVRIGDLHVAHETWESTMAIPFYEAMDKGGLIDAGSHDLITFEEMGIPNWVIDEGLCPGLPSWEALKSPDCAKNFATADSGGKGRWLEGPVEWHGDVMPNRLKGLGIDDLWTVKFAGAANALWAELE
;
A
#
# COMPACT_ATOMS: atom_id res chain seq x y z
N MET A 1 -19.95 64.00 32.86
CA MET A 1 -18.88 62.98 32.93
C MET A 1 -19.41 61.57 32.88
N LEU A 2 -20.47 61.18 33.55
CA LEU A 2 -20.96 59.78 33.55
C LEU A 2 -21.50 59.28 32.18
N LYS A 3 -22.10 60.13 31.35
CA LYS A 3 -22.63 59.81 30.03
C LYS A 3 -21.53 59.61 28.97
N THR A 4 -20.34 60.15 29.18
CA THR A 4 -19.21 60.01 28.31
C THR A 4 -18.46 58.71 28.59
N LEU A 5 -18.39 58.25 29.82
CA LEU A 5 -17.82 57.01 30.28
C LEU A 5 -18.62 55.78 29.76
N LEU A 6 -19.96 55.87 29.71
CA LEU A 6 -20.80 54.81 29.18
C LEU A 6 -20.65 54.63 27.66
N LYS A 7 -20.33 55.68 26.91
CA LYS A 7 -20.12 55.58 25.46
C LYS A 7 -18.77 54.94 25.08
N VAL A 8 -17.75 55.13 25.93
CA VAL A 8 -16.43 54.52 25.71
C VAL A 8 -16.45 53.04 26.08
N ALA A 9 -17.18 52.63 27.11
CA ALA A 9 -17.34 51.22 27.47
C ALA A 9 -18.09 50.40 26.42
N ALA A 10 -19.05 50.99 25.67
CA ALA A 10 -19.77 50.31 24.60
C ALA A 10 -18.92 50.07 23.32
N ILE A 11 -17.91 50.91 23.05
CA ILE A 11 -17.04 50.79 21.89
C ILE A 11 -15.94 49.73 22.10
N VAL A 12 -15.49 49.49 23.32
CA VAL A 12 -14.48 48.50 23.66
C VAL A 12 -15.04 47.06 23.62
N SER A 13 -16.36 46.90 23.84
CA SER A 13 -17.00 45.57 23.85
C SER A 13 -17.27 44.97 22.44
N VAL A 14 -17.10 45.74 21.35
CA VAL A 14 -17.38 45.26 19.98
C VAL A 14 -16.13 44.73 19.29
N MET A 15 -14.91 44.89 19.84
CA MET A 15 -13.66 44.45 19.20
C MET A 15 -13.23 43.04 19.56
N PHE A 16 -13.99 42.27 20.32
CA PHE A 16 -13.71 40.85 20.59
C PHE A 16 -14.74 39.89 19.96
N VAL A 17 -15.14 40.16 18.71
CA VAL A 17 -15.63 39.08 17.88
C VAL A 17 -14.38 38.35 17.37
N GLY A 18 -13.82 37.51 18.21
CA GLY A 18 -12.80 36.60 17.81
C GLY A 18 -13.34 35.78 16.61
N THR A 19 -12.73 35.95 15.45
CA THR A 19 -12.93 35.01 14.36
C THR A 19 -12.56 33.65 14.94
N VAL A 20 -13.55 32.81 15.18
CA VAL A 20 -13.31 31.39 15.44
C VAL A 20 -12.63 30.88 14.15
N ALA A 21 -11.31 30.82 14.16
CA ALA A 21 -10.59 30.18 13.09
C ALA A 21 -11.14 28.73 13.02
N LYS A 22 -11.88 28.43 11.96
CA LYS A 22 -12.30 27.07 11.72
C LYS A 22 -11.00 26.27 11.58
N ALA A 23 -10.77 25.30 12.46
CA ALA A 23 -9.65 24.40 12.33
C ALA A 23 -9.71 23.79 10.92
N ALA A 24 -8.61 23.80 10.22
CA ALA A 24 -8.53 23.12 8.93
C ALA A 24 -8.83 21.63 9.14
N ASP A 25 -9.50 21.03 8.17
CA ASP A 25 -9.74 19.59 8.20
C ASP A 25 -8.38 18.85 8.23
N PRO A 26 -8.27 17.73 8.94
CA PRO A 26 -7.01 17.00 9.05
C PRO A 26 -6.54 16.47 7.70
N ILE A 27 -5.23 16.41 7.50
CA ILE A 27 -4.63 15.69 6.37
C ILE A 27 -4.79 14.20 6.63
N ARG A 28 -5.55 13.51 5.78
CA ARG A 28 -5.79 12.08 5.89
C ARG A 28 -4.78 11.32 5.03
N ILE A 29 -3.96 10.49 5.70
CA ILE A 29 -2.90 9.67 5.09
C ILE A 29 -3.30 8.20 5.20
N PRO A 30 -3.30 7.42 4.11
CA PRO A 30 -3.60 5.99 4.18
C PRO A 30 -2.52 5.22 4.94
N VAL A 31 -2.96 4.26 5.75
CA VAL A 31 -2.11 3.23 6.34
C VAL A 31 -2.52 1.89 5.78
N LEU A 32 -1.59 1.24 5.08
CA LEU A 32 -1.75 -0.08 4.51
C LEU A 32 -1.07 -1.13 5.44
N ASN A 33 -0.85 -2.34 4.95
CA ASN A 33 -0.46 -3.45 5.81
C ASN A 33 0.96 -4.01 5.56
N TRP A 34 1.87 -3.23 4.97
CA TRP A 34 3.28 -3.59 4.88
C TRP A 34 4.21 -2.54 5.50
N SER A 35 5.41 -2.97 5.89
CA SER A 35 6.27 -2.22 6.80
C SER A 35 6.73 -0.87 6.26
N SER A 36 7.19 -0.78 5.01
CA SER A 36 7.69 0.48 4.43
C SER A 36 6.60 1.54 4.40
N GLN A 37 5.40 1.15 3.98
CA GLN A 37 4.27 2.04 3.90
C GLN A 37 3.82 2.54 5.28
N ILE A 38 3.77 1.66 6.28
CA ILE A 38 3.41 2.05 7.65
C ILE A 38 4.42 3.04 8.21
N VAL A 39 5.72 2.77 8.03
CA VAL A 39 6.79 3.67 8.49
C VAL A 39 6.69 5.02 7.79
N MET A 40 6.55 5.04 6.46
CA MET A 40 6.49 6.28 5.70
C MET A 40 5.23 7.10 6.03
N ALA A 41 4.07 6.46 6.23
CA ALA A 41 2.85 7.14 6.67
C ALA A 41 3.06 7.90 7.98
N ASN A 42 3.73 7.26 8.95
CA ASN A 42 4.03 7.88 10.25
C ASN A 42 5.07 9.01 10.11
N VAL A 43 6.09 8.84 9.28
CA VAL A 43 7.08 9.91 9.02
C VAL A 43 6.41 11.12 8.39
N MET A 44 5.57 10.92 7.37
CA MET A 44 4.84 12.02 6.73
C MET A 44 3.87 12.70 7.70
N ALA A 45 3.19 11.93 8.56
CA ALA A 45 2.32 12.49 9.58
C ALA A 45 3.10 13.46 10.48
N GLN A 46 4.25 13.05 11.00
CA GLN A 46 5.08 13.91 11.84
C GLN A 46 5.55 15.19 11.11
N VAL A 47 5.95 15.06 9.84
CA VAL A 47 6.37 16.22 9.04
C VAL A 47 5.20 17.21 8.88
N PHE A 48 4.00 16.75 8.56
CA PHE A 48 2.84 17.64 8.43
C PHE A 48 2.42 18.25 9.78
N GLU A 49 2.54 17.50 10.86
CA GLU A 49 2.26 18.02 12.21
C GLU A 49 3.27 19.12 12.62
N GLU A 50 4.56 18.93 12.32
CA GLU A 50 5.57 19.96 12.55
C GLU A 50 5.36 21.22 11.66
N MET A 51 4.73 21.06 10.49
CA MET A 51 4.29 22.16 9.64
C MET A 51 3.02 22.87 10.17
N GLY A 52 2.43 22.37 11.26
CA GLY A 52 1.26 22.96 11.91
C GLY A 52 -0.09 22.43 11.41
N HIS A 53 -0.10 21.34 10.66
CA HIS A 53 -1.32 20.66 10.24
C HIS A 53 -1.76 19.62 11.29
N THR A 54 -3.07 19.34 11.34
CA THR A 54 -3.57 18.13 12.00
C THR A 54 -3.54 16.99 11.00
N VAL A 55 -3.19 15.78 11.45
CA VAL A 55 -3.11 14.59 10.62
C VAL A 55 -4.00 13.48 11.17
N GLU A 56 -4.59 12.71 10.28
CA GLU A 56 -5.32 11.49 10.57
C GLU A 56 -4.74 10.34 9.75
N LEU A 57 -4.29 9.29 10.43
CA LEU A 57 -3.86 8.03 9.80
C LEU A 57 -5.08 7.14 9.59
N VAL A 58 -5.42 6.83 8.34
CA VAL A 58 -6.64 6.13 7.95
C VAL A 58 -6.30 4.75 7.40
N PRO A 59 -6.75 3.65 8.00
CA PRO A 59 -6.62 2.33 7.38
C PRO A 59 -7.25 2.31 5.98
N ALA A 60 -6.53 1.79 5.01
CA ALA A 60 -6.98 1.77 3.62
C ALA A 60 -6.49 0.50 2.91
N GLU A 61 -7.11 0.20 1.78
CA GLU A 61 -6.75 -0.90 0.90
C GLU A 61 -5.88 -0.44 -0.27
N SER A 62 -5.05 -1.35 -0.80
CA SER A 62 -4.02 -1.01 -1.78
C SER A 62 -4.58 -0.35 -3.05
N ALA A 63 -5.59 -0.93 -3.68
CA ALA A 63 -6.12 -0.43 -4.95
C ALA A 63 -7.07 0.76 -4.77
N SER A 64 -7.96 0.69 -3.76
CA SER A 64 -9.01 1.70 -3.54
C SER A 64 -8.48 3.04 -3.05
N ARG A 65 -7.27 3.08 -2.49
CA ARG A 65 -6.67 4.34 -2.00
C ARG A 65 -6.52 5.42 -3.06
N TYR A 66 -6.26 5.05 -4.32
CA TYR A 66 -6.12 6.03 -5.40
C TYR A 66 -7.44 6.75 -5.70
N GLU A 67 -8.53 5.99 -5.74
CA GLU A 67 -9.86 6.58 -5.88
C GLU A 67 -10.21 7.44 -4.67
N ALA A 68 -9.89 7.00 -3.46
CA ALA A 68 -10.12 7.76 -2.23
C ALA A 68 -9.34 9.09 -2.22
N VAL A 69 -8.08 9.11 -2.72
CA VAL A 69 -7.34 10.37 -2.90
C VAL A 69 -7.98 11.22 -3.98
N ARG A 70 -8.39 10.63 -5.10
CA ARG A 70 -9.02 11.34 -6.21
C ARG A 70 -10.28 12.10 -5.80
N ILE A 71 -11.11 11.53 -4.93
CA ILE A 71 -12.36 12.15 -4.46
C ILE A 71 -12.21 12.95 -3.18
N GLY A 72 -11.02 12.99 -2.58
CA GLY A 72 -10.71 13.78 -1.39
C GLY A 72 -11.02 13.10 -0.06
N ASP A 73 -11.34 11.82 -0.03
CA ASP A 73 -11.48 11.04 1.20
C ASP A 73 -10.12 10.79 1.88
N LEU A 74 -9.07 10.66 1.08
CA LEU A 74 -7.67 10.69 1.48
C LEU A 74 -6.96 11.83 0.75
N HIS A 75 -5.77 12.24 1.20
CA HIS A 75 -5.07 13.39 0.63
C HIS A 75 -3.74 13.04 -0.03
N VAL A 76 -3.10 11.94 0.38
CA VAL A 76 -1.80 11.51 -0.12
C VAL A 76 -1.78 9.99 -0.27
N ALA A 77 -1.25 9.49 -1.39
CA ALA A 77 -0.86 8.09 -1.56
C ALA A 77 0.66 8.08 -1.78
N HIS A 78 1.42 7.87 -0.72
CA HIS A 78 2.86 8.15 -0.67
C HIS A 78 3.75 7.01 -1.18
N GLU A 79 3.20 5.84 -1.47
CA GLU A 79 3.96 4.69 -1.98
C GLU A 79 3.14 3.96 -3.03
N THR A 80 3.61 3.99 -4.28
CA THR A 80 2.96 3.32 -5.41
C THR A 80 3.98 2.39 -6.09
N TRP A 81 3.67 1.09 -6.11
CA TRP A 81 4.44 0.07 -6.81
C TRP A 81 3.83 -0.15 -8.19
N GLU A 82 4.42 0.47 -9.20
CA GLU A 82 3.85 0.43 -10.56
C GLU A 82 3.80 -0.97 -11.17
N SER A 83 4.72 -1.86 -10.77
CA SER A 83 4.73 -3.25 -11.25
C SER A 83 3.44 -4.03 -10.93
N THR A 84 2.73 -3.64 -9.87
CA THR A 84 1.50 -4.32 -9.41
C THR A 84 0.29 -3.40 -9.34
N MET A 85 0.49 -2.09 -9.11
CA MET A 85 -0.57 -1.10 -8.92
C MET A 85 -0.74 -0.12 -10.09
N ALA A 86 -0.06 -0.34 -11.23
CA ALA A 86 -0.17 0.56 -12.39
C ALA A 86 -1.63 0.77 -12.84
N ILE A 87 -2.40 -0.31 -12.96
CA ILE A 87 -3.78 -0.23 -13.48
C ILE A 87 -4.65 0.68 -12.60
N PRO A 88 -4.87 0.42 -11.30
CA PRO A 88 -5.72 1.27 -10.47
C PRO A 88 -5.16 2.69 -10.31
N PHE A 89 -3.83 2.86 -10.33
CA PHE A 89 -3.21 4.17 -10.25
C PHE A 89 -3.51 5.00 -11.51
N TYR A 90 -3.20 4.49 -12.70
CA TYR A 90 -3.41 5.22 -13.95
C TYR A 90 -4.89 5.41 -14.29
N GLU A 91 -5.76 4.46 -13.97
CA GLU A 91 -7.20 4.65 -14.10
C GLU A 91 -7.73 5.81 -13.24
N ALA A 92 -7.19 5.97 -12.03
CA ALA A 92 -7.56 7.10 -11.18
C ALA A 92 -6.97 8.42 -11.72
N MET A 93 -5.74 8.40 -12.25
CA MET A 93 -5.12 9.56 -12.91
C MET A 93 -5.91 10.02 -14.13
N ASP A 94 -6.34 9.10 -14.98
CA ASP A 94 -7.11 9.38 -16.22
C ASP A 94 -8.47 10.05 -15.92
N LYS A 95 -9.07 9.71 -14.78
CA LYS A 95 -10.31 10.36 -14.31
C LYS A 95 -10.11 11.81 -13.84
N GLY A 96 -8.86 12.22 -13.62
CA GLY A 96 -8.50 13.53 -13.07
C GLY A 96 -8.75 13.66 -11.56
N GLY A 97 -8.17 14.67 -10.95
CA GLY A 97 -8.26 14.92 -9.50
C GLY A 97 -7.11 14.36 -8.68
N LEU A 98 -6.18 13.65 -9.31
CA LEU A 98 -4.88 13.25 -8.76
C LEU A 98 -3.76 14.09 -9.36
N ILE A 99 -2.71 14.29 -8.57
CA ILE A 99 -1.45 14.87 -9.02
C ILE A 99 -0.36 13.85 -8.71
N ASP A 100 0.36 13.42 -9.74
CA ASP A 100 1.57 12.64 -9.56
C ASP A 100 2.69 13.55 -9.05
N ALA A 101 3.16 13.29 -7.83
CA ALA A 101 4.23 14.05 -7.20
C ALA A 101 5.63 13.58 -7.64
N GLY A 102 5.70 12.56 -8.45
CA GLY A 102 6.94 11.99 -8.98
C GLY A 102 7.49 10.81 -8.19
N SER A 103 8.64 10.33 -8.66
CA SER A 103 9.35 9.20 -8.07
C SER A 103 10.03 9.55 -6.76
N HIS A 104 10.17 8.56 -5.88
CA HIS A 104 11.01 8.64 -4.68
C HIS A 104 12.53 8.62 -4.96
N ASP A 105 12.94 8.54 -6.24
CA ASP A 105 14.34 8.35 -6.67
C ASP A 105 15.00 7.08 -6.08
N LEU A 106 14.20 6.12 -5.66
CA LEU A 106 14.65 4.82 -5.18
C LEU A 106 14.51 3.79 -6.29
N ILE A 107 15.58 3.04 -6.52
CA ILE A 107 15.51 1.86 -7.40
C ILE A 107 14.97 0.70 -6.57
N THR A 108 13.78 0.26 -6.91
CA THR A 108 13.12 -0.88 -6.27
C THR A 108 12.77 -1.93 -7.32
N PHE A 109 12.58 -3.16 -6.89
CA PHE A 109 12.14 -4.25 -7.75
C PHE A 109 11.21 -5.17 -6.96
N GLU A 110 10.28 -5.79 -7.66
CA GLU A 110 9.45 -6.87 -7.17
C GLU A 110 9.84 -8.14 -7.91
N GLU A 111 10.26 -9.15 -7.17
CA GLU A 111 10.78 -10.39 -7.72
C GLU A 111 10.20 -11.60 -7.00
N MET A 112 10.35 -12.76 -7.64
CA MET A 112 10.05 -14.04 -7.03
C MET A 112 11.26 -14.48 -6.20
N GLY A 113 11.04 -14.74 -4.93
CA GLY A 113 12.04 -15.28 -4.03
C GLY A 113 11.85 -16.78 -3.81
N ILE A 114 12.96 -17.47 -3.55
CA ILE A 114 12.97 -18.86 -3.14
C ILE A 114 14.04 -19.04 -2.06
N PRO A 115 13.80 -19.86 -1.03
CA PRO A 115 14.82 -20.15 -0.05
C PRO A 115 16.06 -20.82 -0.68
N ASN A 116 17.25 -20.42 -0.26
CA ASN A 116 18.50 -20.95 -0.84
C ASN A 116 18.63 -22.47 -0.66
N TRP A 117 18.11 -23.03 0.43
CA TRP A 117 18.16 -24.47 0.66
C TRP A 117 17.44 -25.29 -0.42
N VAL A 118 16.43 -24.73 -1.11
CA VAL A 118 15.77 -25.38 -2.25
C VAL A 118 16.76 -25.62 -3.39
N ILE A 119 17.65 -24.66 -3.63
CA ILE A 119 18.71 -24.75 -4.65
C ILE A 119 19.80 -25.70 -4.17
N ASP A 120 20.23 -25.57 -2.93
CA ASP A 120 21.32 -26.35 -2.34
C ASP A 120 20.96 -27.86 -2.26
N GLU A 121 19.71 -28.18 -1.99
CA GLU A 121 19.20 -29.55 -1.96
C GLU A 121 18.80 -30.08 -3.35
N GLY A 122 18.88 -29.26 -4.39
CA GLY A 122 18.56 -29.65 -5.76
C GLY A 122 17.08 -30.01 -6.00
N LEU A 123 16.18 -29.44 -5.20
CA LEU A 123 14.75 -29.77 -5.24
C LEU A 123 14.06 -29.27 -6.52
N CYS A 124 14.64 -28.27 -7.19
CA CYS A 124 14.16 -27.74 -8.44
C CYS A 124 15.33 -27.44 -9.38
N PRO A 125 15.85 -28.45 -10.09
CA PRO A 125 16.98 -28.28 -11.00
C PRO A 125 16.68 -27.26 -12.09
N GLY A 126 17.63 -26.34 -12.30
CA GLY A 126 17.52 -25.24 -13.28
C GLY A 126 17.22 -23.89 -12.65
N LEU A 127 16.83 -23.81 -11.37
CA LEU A 127 16.77 -22.54 -10.66
C LEU A 127 18.19 -21.90 -10.60
N PRO A 128 18.27 -20.55 -10.68
CA PRO A 128 17.20 -19.56 -10.58
C PRO A 128 16.47 -19.22 -11.90
N SER A 129 16.66 -19.98 -12.99
CA SER A 129 15.87 -19.74 -14.19
C SER A 129 14.40 -20.10 -13.97
N TRP A 130 13.49 -19.20 -14.34
CA TRP A 130 12.06 -19.41 -14.22
C TRP A 130 11.53 -20.62 -15.03
N GLU A 131 12.25 -21.01 -16.10
CA GLU A 131 11.92 -22.18 -16.90
C GLU A 131 11.93 -23.49 -16.08
N ALA A 132 12.70 -23.53 -14.99
CA ALA A 132 12.69 -24.65 -14.05
C ALA A 132 11.30 -24.93 -13.46
N LEU A 133 10.48 -23.89 -13.32
CA LEU A 133 9.11 -24.01 -12.80
C LEU A 133 8.14 -24.74 -13.72
N LYS A 134 8.54 -25.00 -14.99
CA LYS A 134 7.79 -25.84 -15.94
C LYS A 134 7.94 -27.33 -15.64
N SER A 135 8.86 -27.70 -14.76
CA SER A 135 9.06 -29.10 -14.36
C SER A 135 7.98 -29.56 -13.40
N PRO A 136 7.22 -30.63 -13.72
CA PRO A 136 6.29 -31.23 -12.77
C PRO A 136 6.97 -31.73 -11.48
N ASP A 137 8.21 -32.21 -11.58
CA ASP A 137 8.97 -32.66 -10.40
C ASP A 137 9.36 -31.49 -9.50
N CYS A 138 9.72 -30.34 -10.09
CA CYS A 138 9.93 -29.13 -9.32
C CYS A 138 8.63 -28.73 -8.59
N ALA A 139 7.53 -28.59 -9.30
CA ALA A 139 6.25 -28.21 -8.68
C ALA A 139 5.83 -29.17 -7.56
N LYS A 140 6.06 -30.47 -7.75
CA LYS A 140 5.72 -31.48 -6.74
C LYS A 140 6.48 -31.30 -5.43
N ASN A 141 7.72 -30.82 -5.46
CA ASN A 141 8.52 -30.56 -4.26
C ASN A 141 7.98 -29.38 -3.45
N PHE A 142 7.16 -28.53 -4.04
CA PHE A 142 6.47 -27.42 -3.36
C PHE A 142 5.01 -27.74 -3.03
N ALA A 143 4.55 -28.95 -3.25
CA ALA A 143 3.17 -29.32 -2.95
C ALA A 143 2.93 -29.39 -1.44
N THR A 144 1.84 -28.80 -1.00
CA THR A 144 1.36 -28.81 0.38
C THR A 144 -0.02 -29.45 0.47
N ALA A 145 -0.48 -29.77 1.67
CA ALA A 145 -1.78 -30.42 1.87
C ALA A 145 -2.96 -29.63 1.27
N ASP A 146 -2.85 -28.30 1.24
CA ASP A 146 -3.87 -27.39 0.75
C ASP A 146 -3.68 -26.98 -0.72
N SER A 147 -2.60 -27.40 -1.39
CA SER A 147 -2.31 -27.02 -2.78
C SER A 147 -3.00 -27.92 -3.84
N GLY A 148 -3.73 -28.95 -3.39
CA GLY A 148 -4.45 -29.85 -4.32
C GLY A 148 -3.53 -30.68 -5.21
N GLY A 149 -2.30 -30.96 -4.76
CA GLY A 149 -1.27 -31.71 -5.50
C GLY A 149 -0.44 -30.89 -6.48
N LYS A 150 -0.70 -29.60 -6.62
CA LYS A 150 0.12 -28.64 -7.36
C LYS A 150 1.21 -28.07 -6.45
N GLY A 151 2.24 -27.49 -7.06
CA GLY A 151 3.20 -26.67 -6.33
C GLY A 151 2.49 -25.46 -5.69
N ARG A 152 2.77 -25.18 -4.43
CA ARG A 152 2.26 -24.02 -3.73
C ARG A 152 3.09 -22.79 -4.10
N TRP A 153 2.44 -21.80 -4.67
CA TRP A 153 2.99 -20.47 -4.86
C TRP A 153 2.50 -19.57 -3.74
N LEU A 154 3.36 -19.25 -2.80
CA LEU A 154 2.99 -18.39 -1.69
C LEU A 154 3.05 -16.93 -2.12
N GLU A 155 1.96 -16.20 -1.85
CA GLU A 155 1.79 -14.79 -2.21
C GLU A 155 1.42 -13.97 -0.97
N GLY A 156 1.67 -12.66 -1.02
CA GLY A 156 1.21 -11.73 0.00
C GLY A 156 -0.32 -11.67 0.12
N PRO A 157 -0.85 -10.85 1.02
CA PRO A 157 -2.28 -10.65 1.14
C PRO A 157 -2.96 -10.32 -0.19
N VAL A 158 -4.15 -10.88 -0.42
CA VAL A 158 -4.87 -10.74 -1.69
C VAL A 158 -5.13 -9.28 -2.09
N GLU A 159 -5.27 -8.39 -1.11
CA GLU A 159 -5.49 -6.95 -1.30
C GLU A 159 -4.26 -6.21 -1.85
N TRP A 160 -3.07 -6.84 -1.86
CA TRP A 160 -1.88 -6.22 -2.44
C TRP A 160 -1.96 -6.14 -3.96
N HIS A 161 -2.31 -7.23 -4.63
CA HIS A 161 -2.36 -7.29 -6.08
C HIS A 161 -3.25 -8.43 -6.64
N GLY A 162 -4.12 -9.00 -5.81
CA GLY A 162 -5.23 -9.83 -6.23
C GLY A 162 -4.90 -10.91 -7.24
N ASP A 163 -5.33 -10.73 -8.46
CA ASP A 163 -5.21 -11.69 -9.56
C ASP A 163 -3.92 -11.57 -10.40
N VAL A 164 -2.99 -10.67 -10.04
CA VAL A 164 -1.75 -10.46 -10.81
C VAL A 164 -0.95 -11.75 -10.91
N MET A 165 -0.69 -12.43 -9.79
CA MET A 165 0.08 -13.67 -9.81
C MET A 165 -0.65 -14.84 -10.48
N PRO A 166 -1.92 -15.12 -10.22
CA PRO A 166 -2.66 -16.10 -11.01
C PRO A 166 -2.59 -15.87 -12.52
N ASN A 167 -2.71 -14.61 -12.97
CA ASN A 167 -2.60 -14.25 -14.38
C ASN A 167 -1.17 -14.43 -14.91
N ARG A 168 -0.13 -14.15 -14.11
CA ARG A 168 1.27 -14.42 -14.48
C ARG A 168 1.53 -15.91 -14.67
N LEU A 169 1.09 -16.78 -13.75
CA LEU A 169 1.23 -18.22 -13.88
C LEU A 169 0.58 -18.74 -15.18
N LYS A 170 -0.62 -18.23 -15.48
CA LYS A 170 -1.32 -18.54 -16.72
C LYS A 170 -0.57 -18.03 -17.96
N GLY A 171 -0.06 -16.80 -17.93
CA GLY A 171 0.73 -16.24 -19.01
C GLY A 171 2.04 -16.99 -19.27
N LEU A 172 2.64 -17.57 -18.23
CA LEU A 172 3.83 -18.42 -18.30
C LEU A 172 3.50 -19.87 -18.71
N GLY A 173 2.21 -20.25 -18.73
CA GLY A 173 1.75 -21.60 -19.06
C GLY A 173 2.13 -22.63 -17.99
N ILE A 174 2.10 -22.26 -16.73
CA ILE A 174 2.43 -23.13 -15.57
C ILE A 174 1.29 -23.19 -14.53
N ASP A 175 0.15 -22.62 -14.81
CA ASP A 175 -1.03 -22.62 -13.91
C ASP A 175 -1.64 -24.03 -13.69
N ASP A 176 -1.33 -24.98 -14.57
CA ASP A 176 -1.68 -26.38 -14.36
C ASP A 176 -0.80 -27.06 -13.30
N LEU A 177 0.43 -26.59 -13.12
CA LEU A 177 1.42 -27.13 -12.19
C LEU A 177 1.42 -26.42 -10.83
N TRP A 178 1.06 -25.14 -10.81
CA TRP A 178 1.16 -24.27 -9.63
C TRP A 178 -0.19 -23.70 -9.23
N THR A 179 -0.37 -23.50 -7.93
CA THR A 179 -1.54 -22.82 -7.38
C THR A 179 -1.11 -21.71 -6.44
N VAL A 180 -1.69 -20.52 -6.60
CA VAL A 180 -1.41 -19.38 -5.72
C VAL A 180 -2.16 -19.56 -4.40
N LYS A 181 -1.45 -19.34 -3.31
CA LYS A 181 -1.96 -19.28 -1.95
C LYS A 181 -1.60 -17.92 -1.34
N PHE A 182 -2.61 -17.18 -0.98
CA PHE A 182 -2.44 -15.87 -0.38
C PHE A 182 -2.29 -15.99 1.14
N ALA A 183 -1.27 -15.36 1.68
CA ALA A 183 -1.13 -15.19 3.13
C ALA A 183 -2.22 -14.23 3.65
N GLY A 184 -2.70 -14.47 4.85
CA GLY A 184 -3.72 -13.61 5.47
C GLY A 184 -3.22 -12.24 5.94
N ALA A 185 -1.89 -12.08 6.07
CA ALA A 185 -1.23 -10.86 6.51
C ALA A 185 0.24 -10.87 6.12
N ALA A 186 0.90 -9.72 6.08
CA ALA A 186 2.33 -9.61 5.75
C ALA A 186 3.23 -10.42 6.69
N ASN A 187 2.97 -10.41 7.99
CA ASN A 187 3.73 -11.21 8.96
C ASN A 187 3.50 -12.72 8.81
N ALA A 188 2.31 -13.14 8.38
CA ALA A 188 2.04 -14.55 8.08
C ALA A 188 2.82 -15.01 6.85
N LEU A 189 2.96 -14.16 5.81
CA LEU A 189 3.79 -14.46 4.65
C LEU A 189 5.24 -14.79 5.06
N TRP A 190 5.83 -13.96 5.92
CA TRP A 190 7.21 -14.19 6.38
C TRP A 190 7.33 -15.46 7.23
N ALA A 191 6.37 -15.71 8.12
CA ALA A 191 6.37 -16.91 8.95
C ALA A 191 6.18 -18.22 8.15
N GLU A 192 5.58 -18.15 6.97
CA GLU A 192 5.41 -19.32 6.11
C GLU A 192 6.62 -19.60 5.20
N LEU A 193 7.58 -18.67 5.12
CA LEU A 193 8.84 -18.83 4.38
C LEU A 193 9.97 -19.41 5.25
N GLU A 194 9.85 -19.35 6.59
CA GLU A 194 10.81 -19.92 7.56
C GLU A 194 10.62 -21.43 7.72
#